data_2bcb1b1fa92d549ab02748d57ec4043e
#
_entry.id   2bcb1b1fa92d549ab02748d57ec4043e
#
_cell.length_a   1.000
_cell.length_b   1.000
_cell.length_c   1.000
_cell.angle_alpha   90.00
_cell.angle_beta   90.00
_cell.angle_gamma   90.00
#
_symmetry.space_group_name_H-M   'P 1'
#
loop_
_entity.id
_entity.type
_entity.pdbx_description
1 polymer ?
#
loop_
_entity_poly.entity_id
_entity_poly.type
_entity_poly.pdbx_seq_one_letter_code
_entity_poly.pdbx_strand_id
1 'polypeptide(L)'
;MRVIDRLTRSLDPLHGVPEATRQEFACWYRQAKLPQIRYVAFLTMALYLIYALIEQNVAQDQLGLRLLAHGVLVPLALLAVGVMSYFEACRRWMLTLLCVAPVCAVVANLAFNRDNPDFAYFLPEIYLNLMWTFTVSGLTLRQATLTASASTLVLLLVTLPDALQPGVQRLHCIWVLASLSFGALCAFMLEK
;
A
#
# COMPACT_ATOMS: atom_id res chain seq x y z
N MET A 1 30.01 4.02 -6.86
CA MET A 1 29.80 4.79 -5.63
C MET A 1 29.14 6.15 -5.87
N ARG A 2 29.65 7.04 -6.72
CA ARG A 2 29.11 8.40 -6.93
C ARG A 2 27.68 8.51 -7.50
N VAL A 3 27.20 7.53 -8.28
CA VAL A 3 25.85 7.57 -8.87
C VAL A 3 24.79 7.20 -7.82
N ILE A 4 25.07 6.20 -6.99
CA ILE A 4 24.18 5.77 -5.90
C ILE A 4 24.04 6.89 -4.86
N ASP A 5 25.15 7.57 -4.51
CA ASP A 5 25.13 8.73 -3.60
C ASP A 5 24.33 9.91 -4.17
N ARG A 6 24.36 10.12 -5.48
CA ARG A 6 23.51 11.17 -6.11
C ARG A 6 22.04 10.80 -6.10
N LEU A 7 21.71 9.53 -6.37
CA LEU A 7 20.34 9.04 -6.33
C LEU A 7 19.76 9.07 -4.92
N THR A 8 20.52 8.62 -3.91
CA THR A 8 20.10 8.72 -2.50
C THR A 8 19.90 10.16 -2.06
N ARG A 9 20.75 11.08 -2.49
CA ARG A 9 20.59 12.53 -2.23
C ARG A 9 19.35 13.13 -2.89
N SER A 10 19.02 12.68 -4.10
CA SER A 10 17.82 13.15 -4.83
C SER A 10 16.53 12.57 -4.26
N LEU A 11 16.59 11.39 -3.63
CA LEU A 11 15.43 10.70 -3.05
C LEU A 11 15.21 11.01 -1.56
N ASP A 12 16.19 11.64 -0.90
CA ASP A 12 16.06 12.11 0.49
C ASP A 12 15.90 13.63 0.50
N PRO A 13 14.67 14.17 0.57
CA PRO A 13 14.42 15.61 0.60
C PRO A 13 15.04 16.31 1.81
N LEU A 14 15.43 15.55 2.85
CA LEU A 14 16.10 16.05 4.05
C LEU A 14 17.62 15.81 4.03
N HIS A 15 18.20 15.45 2.89
CA HIS A 15 19.64 15.24 2.79
C HIS A 15 20.42 16.52 3.09
N GLY A 16 21.36 16.42 4.04
CA GLY A 16 22.17 17.57 4.48
C GLY A 16 21.55 18.43 5.57
N VAL A 17 20.29 18.15 5.98
CA VAL A 17 19.65 18.83 7.10
C VAL A 17 20.19 18.28 8.42
N PRO A 18 20.48 19.12 9.45
CA PRO A 18 20.92 18.69 10.78
C PRO A 18 19.92 17.69 11.41
N GLU A 19 20.44 16.74 12.18
CA GLU A 19 19.62 15.68 12.78
C GLU A 19 18.49 16.20 13.68
N ALA A 20 18.76 17.27 14.43
CA ALA A 20 17.73 17.92 15.27
C ALA A 20 16.53 18.39 14.42
N THR A 21 16.80 19.06 13.31
CA THR A 21 15.74 19.54 12.38
C THR A 21 15.02 18.40 11.71
N ARG A 22 15.70 17.28 11.40
CA ARG A 22 15.05 16.06 10.89
C ARG A 22 14.08 15.46 11.89
N GLN A 23 14.43 15.45 13.17
CA GLN A 23 13.56 14.93 14.23
C GLN A 23 12.34 15.83 14.43
N GLU A 24 12.53 17.15 14.42
CA GLU A 24 11.44 18.13 14.47
C GLU A 24 10.49 17.96 13.28
N PHE A 25 11.05 17.86 12.06
CA PHE A 25 10.26 17.59 10.85
C PHE A 25 9.49 16.28 10.96
N ALA A 26 10.12 15.21 11.40
CA ALA A 26 9.47 13.91 11.55
C ALA A 26 8.33 13.94 12.60
N CYS A 27 8.48 14.72 13.64
CA CYS A 27 7.44 14.94 14.64
C CYS A 27 6.27 15.75 14.06
N TRP A 28 6.57 16.85 13.40
CA TRP A 28 5.59 17.71 12.72
C TRP A 28 4.84 16.93 11.61
N TYR A 29 5.57 16.23 10.74
CA TYR A 29 5.00 15.46 9.64
C TYR A 29 4.00 14.43 10.14
N ARG A 30 4.37 13.67 11.19
CA ARG A 30 3.46 12.69 11.80
C ARG A 30 2.17 13.33 12.31
N GLN A 31 2.25 14.49 12.94
CA GLN A 31 1.06 15.21 13.42
C GLN A 31 0.23 15.76 12.26
N ALA A 32 0.86 16.36 11.26
CA ALA A 32 0.19 16.92 10.08
C ALA A 32 -0.55 15.87 9.25
N LYS A 33 -0.03 14.61 9.23
CA LYS A 33 -0.66 13.51 8.49
C LYS A 33 -1.79 12.80 9.23
N LEU A 34 -1.97 13.00 10.54
CA LEU A 34 -3.02 12.32 11.31
C LEU A 34 -4.44 12.51 10.75
N PRO A 35 -4.89 13.72 10.38
CA PRO A 35 -6.21 13.88 9.77
C PRO A 35 -6.36 13.08 8.47
N GLN A 36 -5.35 13.14 7.60
CA GLN A 36 -5.33 12.38 6.35
C GLN A 36 -5.46 10.89 6.62
N ILE A 37 -4.66 10.32 7.53
CA ILE A 37 -4.70 8.90 7.91
C ILE A 37 -6.09 8.50 8.40
N ARG A 38 -6.75 9.32 9.23
CA ARG A 38 -8.11 9.08 9.72
C ARG A 38 -9.12 8.99 8.59
N TYR A 39 -9.17 10.04 7.74
CA TYR A 39 -10.10 10.08 6.62
C TYR A 39 -9.89 8.91 5.67
N VAL A 40 -8.64 8.62 5.34
CA VAL A 40 -8.31 7.52 4.43
C VAL A 40 -8.64 6.16 5.05
N ALA A 41 -8.32 5.94 6.33
CA ALA A 41 -8.66 4.69 7.01
C ALA A 41 -10.17 4.42 6.99
N PHE A 42 -10.98 5.42 7.35
CA PHE A 42 -12.45 5.27 7.34
C PHE A 42 -13.02 5.14 5.93
N LEU A 43 -12.52 5.91 4.97
CA LEU A 43 -12.95 5.80 3.56
C LEU A 43 -12.59 4.41 3.00
N THR A 44 -11.37 3.95 3.21
CA THR A 44 -10.92 2.64 2.72
C THR A 44 -11.71 1.52 3.40
N MET A 45 -11.99 1.63 4.70
CA MET A 45 -12.86 0.70 5.40
C MET A 45 -14.25 0.61 4.77
N ALA A 46 -14.87 1.75 4.46
CA ALA A 46 -16.18 1.79 3.80
C ALA A 46 -16.13 1.15 2.41
N LEU A 47 -15.08 1.43 1.64
CA LEU A 47 -14.88 0.83 0.31
C LEU A 47 -14.71 -0.69 0.40
N TYR A 48 -13.97 -1.22 1.37
CA TYR A 48 -13.84 -2.67 1.56
C TYR A 48 -15.15 -3.34 1.98
N LEU A 49 -15.96 -2.68 2.79
CA LEU A 49 -17.32 -3.19 3.12
C LEU A 49 -18.20 -3.25 1.87
N ILE A 50 -18.17 -2.21 1.02
CA ILE A 50 -18.89 -2.20 -0.26
C ILE A 50 -18.35 -3.29 -1.19
N TYR A 51 -17.02 -3.43 -1.28
CA TYR A 51 -16.37 -4.46 -2.07
C TYR A 51 -16.79 -5.87 -1.64
N ALA A 52 -16.81 -6.15 -0.34
CA ALA A 52 -17.26 -7.44 0.20
C ALA A 52 -18.72 -7.74 -0.18
N LEU A 53 -19.60 -6.73 -0.21
CA LEU A 53 -20.99 -6.90 -0.66
C LEU A 53 -21.08 -7.21 -2.16
N ILE A 54 -20.22 -6.61 -2.99
CA ILE A 54 -20.19 -6.89 -4.43
C ILE A 54 -19.59 -8.29 -4.69
N GLU A 55 -18.53 -8.64 -3.97
CA GLU A 55 -17.80 -9.89 -4.12
C GLU A 55 -18.70 -11.12 -3.88
N GLN A 56 -19.70 -11.02 -3.00
CA GLN A 56 -20.71 -12.07 -2.79
C GLN A 56 -21.44 -12.48 -4.06
N ASN A 57 -21.58 -11.55 -5.01
CA ASN A 57 -22.33 -11.80 -6.25
C ASN A 57 -21.42 -12.22 -7.42
N VAL A 58 -20.12 -11.95 -7.33
CA VAL A 58 -19.17 -12.14 -8.44
C VAL A 58 -18.26 -13.34 -8.22
N ALA A 59 -17.78 -13.55 -7.00
CA ALA A 59 -16.79 -14.57 -6.67
C ALA A 59 -17.36 -15.55 -5.63
N GLN A 60 -18.04 -16.61 -6.09
CA GLN A 60 -18.63 -17.60 -5.19
C GLN A 60 -17.60 -18.59 -4.61
N ASP A 61 -16.44 -18.73 -5.27
CA ASP A 61 -15.37 -19.60 -4.78
C ASP A 61 -14.76 -19.03 -3.49
N GLN A 62 -14.67 -19.89 -2.48
CA GLN A 62 -14.14 -19.55 -1.15
C GLN A 62 -14.85 -18.33 -0.50
N LEU A 63 -16.13 -18.12 -0.78
CA LEU A 63 -16.91 -16.95 -0.34
C LEU A 63 -16.74 -16.65 1.15
N GLY A 64 -16.79 -17.67 2.01
CA GLY A 64 -16.64 -17.49 3.46
C GLY A 64 -15.29 -16.89 3.86
N LEU A 65 -14.21 -17.29 3.22
CA LEU A 65 -12.86 -16.79 3.49
C LEU A 65 -12.67 -15.37 2.95
N ARG A 66 -13.23 -15.07 1.77
CA ARG A 66 -13.22 -13.72 1.16
C ARG A 66 -14.00 -12.73 2.03
N LEU A 67 -15.19 -13.10 2.47
CA LEU A 67 -16.00 -12.27 3.37
C LEU A 67 -15.31 -12.04 4.71
N LEU A 68 -14.65 -13.06 5.26
CA LEU A 68 -13.85 -12.90 6.47
C LEU A 68 -12.70 -11.90 6.25
N ALA A 69 -11.97 -12.01 5.13
CA ALA A 69 -10.86 -11.11 4.83
C ALA A 69 -11.34 -9.68 4.55
N HIS A 70 -12.20 -9.50 3.55
CA HIS A 70 -12.58 -8.16 3.05
C HIS A 70 -13.73 -7.53 3.85
N GLY A 71 -14.63 -8.32 4.41
CA GLY A 71 -15.77 -7.84 5.19
C GLY A 71 -15.47 -7.67 6.68
N VAL A 72 -14.45 -8.35 7.23
CA VAL A 72 -14.16 -8.32 8.67
C VAL A 72 -12.73 -7.91 8.96
N LEU A 73 -11.71 -8.67 8.51
CA LEU A 73 -10.32 -8.47 8.94
C LEU A 73 -9.75 -7.12 8.45
N VAL A 74 -9.92 -6.79 7.17
CA VAL A 74 -9.42 -5.53 6.61
C VAL A 74 -10.17 -4.34 7.22
N PRO A 75 -11.51 -4.29 7.28
CA PRO A 75 -12.24 -3.23 7.98
C PRO A 75 -11.83 -3.05 9.45
N LEU A 76 -11.65 -4.14 10.20
CA LEU A 76 -11.19 -4.06 11.59
C LEU A 76 -9.76 -3.51 11.70
N ALA A 77 -8.85 -3.91 10.81
CA ALA A 77 -7.49 -3.37 10.79
C ALA A 77 -7.48 -1.86 10.48
N LEU A 78 -8.29 -1.42 9.52
CA LEU A 78 -8.44 0.00 9.18
C LEU A 78 -9.11 0.79 10.31
N LEU A 79 -10.12 0.21 10.96
CA LEU A 79 -10.73 0.80 12.15
C LEU A 79 -9.71 0.95 13.28
N ALA A 80 -8.88 -0.08 13.50
CA ALA A 80 -7.80 -0.03 14.49
C ALA A 80 -6.81 1.09 14.18
N VAL A 81 -6.39 1.26 12.92
CA VAL A 81 -5.53 2.38 12.47
C VAL A 81 -6.21 3.73 12.77
N GLY A 82 -7.48 3.86 12.39
CA GLY A 82 -8.27 5.07 12.65
C GLY A 82 -8.31 5.41 14.14
N VAL A 83 -8.65 4.44 14.99
CA VAL A 83 -8.73 4.61 16.46
C VAL A 83 -7.35 4.89 17.06
N MET A 84 -6.30 4.14 16.69
CA MET A 84 -4.93 4.35 17.18
C MET A 84 -4.40 5.75 16.88
N SER A 85 -4.88 6.39 15.81
CA SER A 85 -4.47 7.75 15.43
C SER A 85 -4.82 8.81 16.49
N TYR A 86 -5.79 8.55 17.37
CA TYR A 86 -6.19 9.46 18.44
C TYR A 86 -5.30 9.33 19.69
N PHE A 87 -4.56 8.22 19.83
CA PHE A 87 -3.74 7.95 21.02
C PHE A 87 -2.25 8.07 20.67
N GLU A 88 -1.54 8.97 21.34
CA GLU A 88 -0.12 9.22 21.08
C GLU A 88 0.74 7.95 21.28
N ALA A 89 0.49 7.22 22.34
CA ALA A 89 1.19 5.96 22.65
C ALA A 89 1.03 4.89 21.54
N CYS A 90 -0.08 4.92 20.82
CA CYS A 90 -0.39 3.94 19.77
C CYS A 90 0.13 4.32 18.38
N ARG A 91 0.58 5.55 18.18
CA ARG A 91 1.00 6.06 16.84
C ARG A 91 2.13 5.24 16.21
N ARG A 92 3.02 4.69 17.02
CA ARG A 92 4.08 3.80 16.54
C ARG A 92 3.50 2.53 15.90
N TRP A 93 2.55 1.90 16.57
CA TRP A 93 1.88 0.69 16.08
C TRP A 93 1.02 0.96 14.86
N MET A 94 0.33 2.10 14.84
CA MET A 94 -0.43 2.58 13.68
C MET A 94 0.46 2.66 12.43
N LEU A 95 1.65 3.27 12.51
CA LEU A 95 2.58 3.36 11.38
C LEU A 95 3.07 1.98 10.95
N THR A 96 3.33 1.08 11.90
CA THR A 96 3.70 -0.31 11.58
C THR A 96 2.58 -1.01 10.83
N LEU A 97 1.34 -0.89 11.27
CA LEU A 97 0.18 -1.44 10.56
C LEU A 97 0.04 -0.87 9.15
N LEU A 98 0.21 0.44 8.98
CA LEU A 98 0.17 1.09 7.66
C LEU A 98 1.27 0.59 6.71
N CYS A 99 2.44 0.20 7.22
CA CYS A 99 3.50 -0.41 6.41
C CYS A 99 3.20 -1.87 6.07
N VAL A 100 2.63 -2.64 7.00
CA VAL A 100 2.41 -4.08 6.85
C VAL A 100 1.13 -4.38 6.06
N ALA A 101 0.07 -3.61 6.26
CA ALA A 101 -1.24 -3.85 5.66
C ALA A 101 -1.22 -3.95 4.13
N PRO A 102 -0.53 -3.07 3.36
CA PRO A 102 -0.45 -3.18 1.90
C PRO A 102 0.20 -4.49 1.43
N VAL A 103 1.26 -4.95 2.13
CA VAL A 103 1.92 -6.21 1.81
C VAL A 103 0.98 -7.39 2.08
N CYS A 104 0.30 -7.38 3.23
CA CYS A 104 -0.69 -8.40 3.56
C CYS A 104 -1.87 -8.41 2.57
N ALA A 105 -2.33 -7.26 2.11
CA ALA A 105 -3.38 -7.16 1.11
C ALA A 105 -2.96 -7.78 -0.23
N VAL A 106 -1.72 -7.55 -0.70
CA VAL A 106 -1.18 -8.21 -1.90
C VAL A 106 -1.10 -9.72 -1.71
N VAL A 107 -0.57 -10.18 -0.57
CA VAL A 107 -0.48 -11.62 -0.27
C VAL A 107 -1.87 -12.26 -0.25
N ALA A 108 -2.85 -11.63 0.38
CA ALA A 108 -4.22 -12.13 0.46
C ALA A 108 -4.88 -12.18 -0.93
N ASN A 109 -4.75 -11.10 -1.73
CA ASN A 109 -5.27 -11.07 -3.10
C ASN A 109 -4.69 -12.21 -3.94
N LEU A 110 -3.37 -12.41 -3.89
CA LEU A 110 -2.70 -13.50 -4.61
C LEU A 110 -3.14 -14.88 -4.10
N ALA A 111 -3.27 -15.05 -2.79
CA ALA A 111 -3.70 -16.33 -2.21
C ALA A 111 -5.13 -16.71 -2.62
N PHE A 112 -6.02 -15.73 -2.78
CA PHE A 112 -7.40 -15.97 -3.18
C PHE A 112 -7.59 -16.13 -4.69
N ASN A 113 -6.76 -15.48 -5.50
CA ASN A 113 -7.05 -15.29 -6.91
C ASN A 113 -6.05 -15.95 -7.88
N ARG A 114 -4.86 -16.39 -7.41
CA ARG A 114 -3.81 -16.92 -8.27
C ARG A 114 -4.28 -18.06 -9.17
N ASP A 115 -5.05 -18.98 -8.61
CA ASP A 115 -5.52 -20.18 -9.32
C ASP A 115 -6.87 -19.96 -10.05
N ASN A 116 -7.39 -18.72 -9.99
CA ASN A 116 -8.63 -18.36 -10.68
C ASN A 116 -8.33 -18.14 -12.17
N PRO A 117 -9.11 -18.74 -13.11
CA PRO A 117 -8.98 -18.48 -14.55
C PRO A 117 -9.05 -16.99 -14.90
N ASP A 118 -9.80 -16.22 -14.12
CA ASP A 118 -10.01 -14.80 -14.31
C ASP A 118 -9.07 -13.93 -13.43
N PHE A 119 -7.93 -14.47 -12.99
CA PHE A 119 -6.97 -13.79 -12.13
C PHE A 119 -6.61 -12.37 -12.60
N ALA A 120 -6.52 -12.17 -13.92
CA ALA A 120 -6.19 -10.85 -14.48
C ALA A 120 -7.16 -9.74 -14.06
N TYR A 121 -8.42 -10.03 -13.74
CA TYR A 121 -9.42 -9.06 -13.29
C TYR A 121 -9.16 -8.56 -11.85
N PHE A 122 -8.38 -9.28 -11.05
CA PHE A 122 -8.04 -8.91 -9.68
C PHE A 122 -6.73 -8.11 -9.56
N LEU A 123 -5.95 -8.03 -10.63
CA LEU A 123 -4.70 -7.25 -10.65
C LEU A 123 -4.88 -5.73 -10.42
N PRO A 124 -5.93 -5.07 -10.92
CA PRO A 124 -6.16 -3.64 -10.66
C PRO A 124 -6.22 -3.28 -9.18
N GLU A 125 -6.74 -4.15 -8.32
CA GLU A 125 -6.76 -3.94 -6.86
C GLU A 125 -5.32 -3.80 -6.32
N ILE A 126 -4.40 -4.64 -6.80
CA ILE A 126 -2.99 -4.60 -6.40
C ILE A 126 -2.32 -3.30 -6.87
N TYR A 127 -2.59 -2.84 -8.10
CA TYR A 127 -2.04 -1.57 -8.60
C TYR A 127 -2.56 -0.38 -7.79
N LEU A 128 -3.86 -0.38 -7.45
CA LEU A 128 -4.44 0.63 -6.59
C LEU A 128 -3.83 0.59 -5.19
N ASN A 129 -3.55 -0.58 -4.64
CA ASN A 129 -2.89 -0.73 -3.35
C ASN A 129 -1.46 -0.16 -3.36
N LEU A 130 -0.69 -0.39 -4.45
CA LEU A 130 0.63 0.23 -4.63
C LEU A 130 0.53 1.76 -4.69
N MET A 131 -0.39 2.30 -5.47
CA MET A 131 -0.62 3.75 -5.54
C MET A 131 -1.09 4.32 -4.21
N TRP A 132 -2.01 3.65 -3.52
CA TRP A 132 -2.50 4.03 -2.19
C TRP A 132 -1.35 4.15 -1.18
N THR A 133 -0.40 3.21 -1.22
CA THR A 133 0.76 3.18 -0.34
C THR A 133 1.59 4.46 -0.45
N PHE A 134 1.74 5.02 -1.64
CA PHE A 134 2.51 6.25 -1.85
C PHE A 134 1.72 7.54 -1.63
N THR A 135 0.43 7.54 -1.97
CA THR A 135 -0.31 8.81 -2.12
C THR A 135 -1.11 9.17 -0.88
N VAL A 136 -1.84 8.23 -0.32
CA VAL A 136 -2.83 8.53 0.72
C VAL A 136 -2.57 7.88 2.07
N SER A 137 -1.69 6.89 2.14
CA SER A 137 -1.39 6.16 3.39
C SER A 137 -0.86 7.04 4.52
N GLY A 138 -0.27 8.19 4.20
CA GLY A 138 0.41 9.05 5.18
C GLY A 138 1.81 8.56 5.57
N LEU A 139 2.32 7.54 4.90
CA LEU A 139 3.71 7.08 5.04
C LEU A 139 4.68 8.09 4.43
N THR A 140 5.88 8.19 4.99
CA THR A 140 6.98 8.93 4.35
C THR A 140 7.40 8.24 3.05
N LEU A 141 8.00 8.97 2.12
CA LEU A 141 8.50 8.43 0.85
C LEU A 141 9.37 7.18 1.07
N ARG A 142 10.25 7.20 2.07
CA ARG A 142 11.09 6.06 2.42
C ARG A 142 10.27 4.84 2.87
N GLN A 143 9.31 5.04 3.77
CA GLN A 143 8.44 3.95 4.25
C GLN A 143 7.57 3.42 3.12
N ALA A 144 6.94 4.30 2.34
CA ALA A 144 6.12 3.93 1.19
C ALA A 144 6.93 3.15 0.14
N THR A 145 8.16 3.58 -0.16
CA THR A 145 9.05 2.87 -1.10
C THR A 145 9.40 1.47 -0.60
N LEU A 146 9.75 1.31 0.68
CA LEU A 146 10.07 0.00 1.25
C LEU A 146 8.84 -0.92 1.21
N THR A 147 7.68 -0.43 1.62
CA THR A 147 6.42 -1.18 1.61
C THR A 147 6.01 -1.58 0.20
N ALA A 148 6.01 -0.64 -0.74
CA ALA A 148 5.65 -0.89 -2.13
C ALA A 148 6.66 -1.83 -2.82
N SER A 149 7.97 -1.72 -2.51
CA SER A 149 8.98 -2.66 -3.02
C SER A 149 8.75 -4.07 -2.50
N ALA A 150 8.42 -4.24 -1.22
CA ALA A 150 8.10 -5.54 -0.65
C ALA A 150 6.83 -6.13 -1.29
N SER A 151 5.77 -5.34 -1.44
CA SER A 151 4.54 -5.74 -2.13
C SER A 151 4.79 -6.15 -3.58
N THR A 152 5.59 -5.36 -4.30
CA THR A 152 5.96 -5.63 -5.70
C THR A 152 6.80 -6.90 -5.81
N LEU A 153 7.75 -7.13 -4.91
CA LEU A 153 8.55 -8.35 -4.90
C LEU A 153 7.67 -9.58 -4.75
N VAL A 154 6.75 -9.58 -3.79
CA VAL A 154 5.79 -10.68 -3.59
C VAL A 154 4.94 -10.89 -4.84
N LEU A 155 4.41 -9.80 -5.41
CA LEU A 155 3.60 -9.84 -6.61
C LEU A 155 4.36 -10.49 -7.78
N LEU A 156 5.58 -10.02 -8.06
CA LEU A 156 6.38 -10.52 -9.18
C LEU A 156 6.83 -11.97 -8.96
N LEU A 157 7.19 -12.37 -7.74
CA LEU A 157 7.56 -13.76 -7.44
C LEU A 157 6.41 -14.75 -7.72
N VAL A 158 5.16 -14.31 -7.57
CA VAL A 158 3.98 -15.15 -7.82
C VAL A 158 3.53 -15.07 -9.28
N THR A 159 3.61 -13.90 -9.93
CA THR A 159 3.01 -13.69 -11.25
C THR A 159 3.96 -14.00 -12.41
N LEU A 160 5.29 -13.87 -12.23
CA LEU A 160 6.26 -14.13 -13.30
C LEU A 160 6.38 -15.62 -13.69
N PRO A 161 6.34 -16.61 -12.77
CA PRO A 161 6.59 -18.00 -13.13
C PRO A 161 5.44 -18.66 -13.85
N ASP A 162 4.40 -18.25 -14.33
CA ASP A 162 3.37 -18.97 -15.13
C ASP A 162 1.89 -18.60 -14.79
N ALA A 163 1.68 -17.59 -13.96
CA ALA A 163 0.32 -17.22 -13.55
C ALA A 163 -0.44 -16.43 -14.62
N LEU A 164 0.25 -15.93 -15.66
CA LEU A 164 -0.34 -15.03 -16.65
C LEU A 164 0.07 -15.42 -18.07
N GLN A 165 -0.84 -15.24 -19.03
CA GLN A 165 -0.52 -15.34 -20.45
C GLN A 165 0.55 -14.29 -20.85
N PRO A 166 1.45 -14.57 -21.82
CA PRO A 166 2.59 -13.71 -22.16
C PRO A 166 2.21 -12.26 -22.53
N GLY A 167 1.04 -12.05 -23.13
CA GLY A 167 0.52 -10.71 -23.46
C GLY A 167 0.09 -9.93 -22.21
N VAL A 168 -0.63 -10.59 -21.32
CA VAL A 168 -1.11 -10.05 -20.05
C VAL A 168 0.06 -9.79 -19.12
N GLN A 169 1.07 -10.66 -19.09
CA GLN A 169 2.27 -10.51 -18.29
C GLN A 169 3.06 -9.24 -18.65
N ARG A 170 3.21 -8.95 -19.95
CA ARG A 170 3.88 -7.71 -20.39
C ARG A 170 3.11 -6.47 -19.95
N LEU A 171 1.79 -6.48 -20.12
CA LEU A 171 0.92 -5.39 -19.68
C LEU A 171 0.97 -5.21 -18.15
N HIS A 172 0.96 -6.32 -17.42
CA HIS A 172 1.11 -6.33 -15.96
C HIS A 172 2.41 -5.64 -15.51
N CYS A 173 3.57 -5.99 -16.11
CA CYS A 173 4.84 -5.34 -15.79
C CYS A 173 4.80 -3.82 -16.04
N ILE A 174 4.14 -3.38 -17.13
CA ILE A 174 3.97 -1.95 -17.43
C ILE A 174 3.13 -1.27 -16.34
N TRP A 175 2.02 -1.87 -15.94
CA TRP A 175 1.15 -1.30 -14.89
C TRP A 175 1.81 -1.24 -13.52
N VAL A 176 2.58 -2.28 -13.15
CA VAL A 176 3.38 -2.27 -11.91
C VAL A 176 4.39 -1.12 -11.96
N LEU A 177 5.15 -1.00 -13.05
CA LEU A 177 6.14 0.08 -13.20
C LEU A 177 5.48 1.46 -13.17
N ALA A 178 4.34 1.63 -13.85
CA ALA A 178 3.58 2.87 -13.85
C ALA A 178 3.10 3.22 -12.43
N SER A 179 2.50 2.27 -11.71
CA SER A 179 2.00 2.48 -10.34
C SER A 179 3.12 2.89 -9.37
N LEU A 180 4.28 2.24 -9.47
CA LEU A 180 5.46 2.59 -8.66
C LEU A 180 6.00 3.98 -9.02
N SER A 181 6.13 4.28 -10.32
CA SER A 181 6.72 5.55 -10.79
C SER A 181 5.82 6.74 -10.45
N PHE A 182 4.53 6.65 -10.77
CA PHE A 182 3.57 7.71 -10.44
C PHE A 182 3.38 7.85 -8.93
N GLY A 183 3.29 6.75 -8.20
CA GLY A 183 3.18 6.77 -6.76
C GLY A 183 4.38 7.44 -6.10
N ALA A 184 5.60 7.04 -6.47
CA ALA A 184 6.82 7.63 -5.94
C ALA A 184 6.96 9.12 -6.29
N LEU A 185 6.59 9.52 -7.52
CA LEU A 185 6.57 10.92 -7.92
C LEU A 185 5.59 11.74 -7.07
N CYS A 186 4.37 11.22 -6.88
CA CYS A 186 3.37 11.87 -6.02
C CYS A 186 3.88 12.04 -4.58
N ALA A 187 4.42 10.97 -3.98
CA ALA A 187 4.97 11.04 -2.63
C ALA A 187 6.11 12.04 -2.52
N PHE A 188 7.03 12.06 -3.50
CA PHE A 188 8.11 13.03 -3.56
C PHE A 188 7.61 14.48 -3.63
N MET A 189 6.58 14.74 -4.44
CA MET A 189 5.99 16.08 -4.55
C MET A 189 5.26 16.52 -3.28
N LEU A 190 4.69 15.56 -2.53
CA LEU A 190 4.00 15.84 -1.27
C LEU A 190 4.94 16.09 -0.09
N GLU A 191 6.20 15.67 -0.18
CA GLU A 191 7.23 15.88 0.86
C GLU A 191 8.11 17.11 0.60
N LYS A 192 8.00 17.76 -0.57
CA LYS A 192 8.66 19.02 -0.89
C LYS A 192 7.87 20.22 -0.39
#